data_6351b2516cfc0b2c7ed50b4373f743ad
#
_entry.id   6351b2516cfc0b2c7ed50b4373f743ad
#
_cell.length_a   1.000
_cell.length_b   1.000
_cell.length_c   1.000
_cell.angle_alpha   90.00
_cell.angle_beta   90.00
_cell.angle_gamma   90.00
#
_symmetry.space_group_name_H-M   'P 1'
#
loop_
_entity.id
_entity.type
_entity.pdbx_description
1 polymer ?
#
loop_
_entity_poly.entity_id
_entity_poly.type
_entity_poly.pdbx_seq_one_letter_code
_entity_poly.pdbx_strand_id
1 'polypeptide(L)'
;MFCATGQAGLARNLTAGEIVAQVLFAARRLASGDLPAPPAAALSAFASLGSLRASSPEFPDEGRGQPTAADAARLTNIVVMGMGEPLANYGRTWQALRTITDPQAFGLGARHITVSTVGLPQGIRRMAEEPLQVNLAVSLHAPNDALRSQLLPVNRRYPIAELMAAVHDYVAKTNRRVTFEYALMDGVNDLPELAHELAALLKPLRSPAGGVLCHVNLIPLNPVAESPYQPSAPEASAEFQAILERSGVPATVRMRRGIDIDAGCGQLRRRVGQIER
;
A
#
# COMPACT_ATOMS: atom_id res chain seq x y z
N MET A 1 -6.79 -18.34 -0.01
CA MET A 1 -6.10 -17.13 0.55
C MET A 1 -4.72 -17.04 -0.11
N PHE A 2 -4.42 -15.93 -0.78
CA PHE A 2 -3.18 -15.79 -1.56
C PHE A 2 -1.97 -15.33 -0.73
N CYS A 3 -2.19 -14.66 0.40
CA CYS A 3 -1.11 -14.13 1.24
C CYS A 3 -0.48 -15.22 2.11
N ALA A 4 0.78 -15.57 1.86
CA ALA A 4 1.52 -16.56 2.65
C ALA A 4 1.62 -16.20 4.14
N THR A 5 1.77 -14.90 4.46
CA THR A 5 1.78 -14.41 5.85
C THR A 5 0.42 -14.64 6.55
N GLY A 6 -0.70 -14.43 5.82
CA GLY A 6 -2.03 -14.68 6.36
C GLY A 6 -2.31 -16.14 6.69
N GLN A 7 -1.70 -17.07 5.96
CA GLN A 7 -1.82 -18.51 6.23
C GLN A 7 -1.18 -18.93 7.55
N ALA A 8 -0.17 -18.19 8.02
CA ALA A 8 0.53 -18.49 9.28
C ALA A 8 -0.25 -18.07 10.55
N GLY A 9 -1.41 -17.42 10.39
CA GLY A 9 -2.25 -16.95 11.50
C GLY A 9 -1.68 -15.78 12.29
N LEU A 10 -2.39 -15.36 13.32
CA LEU A 10 -2.03 -14.27 14.22
C LEU A 10 -1.46 -14.84 15.52
N ALA A 11 -0.21 -14.54 15.84
CA ALA A 11 0.36 -14.87 17.14
C ALA A 11 -0.08 -13.85 18.21
N ARG A 12 0.18 -12.55 17.98
CA ARG A 12 -0.25 -11.43 18.82
C ARG A 12 -0.19 -10.10 18.07
N ASN A 13 -0.83 -9.11 18.62
CA ASN A 13 -0.67 -7.73 18.16
C ASN A 13 0.63 -7.11 18.72
N LEU A 14 1.28 -6.27 17.93
CA LEU A 14 2.41 -5.45 18.39
C LEU A 14 1.92 -4.33 19.30
N THR A 15 2.74 -3.98 20.28
CA THR A 15 2.59 -2.75 21.08
C THR A 15 2.99 -1.52 20.26
N ALA A 16 2.60 -0.33 20.71
CA ALA A 16 3.02 0.92 20.07
C ALA A 16 4.56 1.09 20.08
N GLY A 17 5.21 0.72 21.19
CA GLY A 17 6.67 0.76 21.32
C GLY A 17 7.39 -0.16 20.34
N GLU A 18 6.88 -1.38 20.10
CA GLU A 18 7.44 -2.31 19.13
C GLU A 18 7.28 -1.80 17.68
N ILE A 19 6.18 -1.11 17.37
CA ILE A 19 5.97 -0.48 16.05
C ILE A 19 6.97 0.66 15.86
N VAL A 20 7.13 1.55 16.85
CA VAL A 20 8.11 2.64 16.81
C VAL A 20 9.54 2.12 16.73
N ALA A 21 9.86 1.05 17.46
CA ALA A 21 11.19 0.44 17.47
C ALA A 21 11.65 -0.01 16.08
N GLN A 22 10.75 -0.55 15.25
CA GLN A 22 11.08 -0.92 13.85
C GLN A 22 11.48 0.30 13.01
N VAL A 23 10.78 1.42 13.18
CA VAL A 23 11.10 2.67 12.49
C VAL A 23 12.46 3.20 12.93
N LEU A 24 12.73 3.23 14.23
CA LEU A 24 14.01 3.67 14.78
C LEU A 24 15.16 2.76 14.36
N PHE A 25 14.95 1.44 14.32
CA PHE A 25 15.93 0.49 13.83
C PHE A 25 16.30 0.78 12.38
N ALA A 26 15.31 0.91 11.50
CA ALA A 26 15.56 1.21 10.09
C ALA A 26 16.25 2.58 9.91
N ALA A 27 15.81 3.61 10.64
CA ALA A 27 16.42 4.95 10.56
C ALA A 27 17.88 4.96 11.03
N ARG A 28 18.20 4.22 12.11
CA ARG A 28 19.59 4.09 12.61
C ARG A 28 20.48 3.36 11.60
N ARG A 29 20.00 2.26 11.01
CA ARG A 29 20.75 1.49 10.01
C ARG A 29 21.00 2.30 8.73
N LEU A 30 20.04 3.12 8.32
CA LEU A 30 20.25 4.08 7.23
C LEU A 30 21.31 5.12 7.57
N ALA A 31 21.26 5.71 8.77
CA ALA A 31 22.19 6.73 9.22
C ALA A 31 23.62 6.21 9.41
N SER A 32 23.80 4.94 9.83
CA SER A 32 25.11 4.30 9.99
C SER A 32 25.71 3.80 8.66
N GLY A 33 24.95 3.84 7.55
CA GLY A 33 25.37 3.24 6.27
C GLY A 33 25.39 1.72 6.24
N ASP A 34 24.83 1.05 7.26
CA ASP A 34 24.79 -0.41 7.36
C ASP A 34 23.74 -1.06 6.44
N LEU A 35 22.90 -0.27 5.80
CA LEU A 35 22.02 -0.73 4.73
C LEU A 35 22.69 -0.49 3.38
N PRO A 36 22.68 -1.47 2.47
CA PRO A 36 23.22 -1.28 1.12
C PRO A 36 22.50 -0.08 0.47
N ALA A 37 23.29 0.82 -0.12
CA ALA A 37 22.74 1.91 -0.92
C ALA A 37 21.81 1.31 -2.00
N PRO A 38 20.66 1.93 -2.26
CA PRO A 38 19.81 1.47 -3.35
C PRO A 38 20.60 1.53 -4.67
N PRO A 39 20.46 0.51 -5.54
CA PRO A 39 21.19 0.52 -6.82
C PRO A 39 20.88 1.80 -7.60
N ALA A 40 21.88 2.32 -8.33
CA ALA A 40 21.77 3.59 -9.08
C ALA A 40 20.54 3.64 -10.01
N ALA A 41 20.12 2.49 -10.57
CA ALA A 41 18.88 2.34 -11.33
C ALA A 41 17.62 2.62 -10.51
N ALA A 42 17.65 2.42 -9.20
CA ALA A 42 16.53 2.76 -8.32
C ALA A 42 16.45 4.28 -8.07
N LEU A 43 17.59 4.95 -7.99
CA LEU A 43 17.66 6.41 -7.83
C LEU A 43 17.18 7.13 -9.10
N SER A 44 17.53 6.64 -10.29
CA SER A 44 17.07 7.19 -11.58
C SER A 44 15.55 6.99 -11.78
N ALA A 45 14.98 5.87 -11.32
CA ALA A 45 13.54 5.64 -11.34
C ALA A 45 12.77 6.57 -10.38
N PHE A 46 13.39 6.99 -9.25
CA PHE A 46 12.82 8.01 -8.38
C PHE A 46 12.85 9.41 -9.01
N ALA A 47 13.91 9.73 -9.74
CA ALA A 47 14.02 10.99 -10.46
C ALA A 47 12.97 11.08 -11.59
N SER A 48 12.72 9.99 -12.33
CA SER A 48 11.67 9.93 -13.36
C SER A 48 10.25 9.97 -12.80
N LEU A 49 10.01 9.47 -11.58
CA LEU A 49 8.73 9.63 -10.88
C LEU A 49 8.51 11.08 -10.39
N GLY A 50 9.60 11.81 -10.09
CA GLY A 50 9.57 13.24 -9.81
C GLY A 50 9.12 14.06 -11.03
N SER A 51 9.54 13.68 -12.24
CA SER A 51 9.12 14.36 -13.48
C SER A 51 7.66 14.10 -13.85
N LEU A 52 7.09 12.95 -13.48
CA LEU A 52 5.65 12.67 -13.64
C LEU A 52 4.78 13.44 -12.63
N ARG A 53 5.35 13.84 -11.47
CA ARG A 53 4.66 14.75 -10.53
C ARG A 53 4.65 16.20 -11.02
N ALA A 54 5.64 16.62 -11.79
CA ALA A 54 5.74 17.98 -12.33
C ALA A 54 4.66 18.30 -13.40
N SER A 55 3.99 17.31 -13.97
CA SER A 55 2.92 17.48 -14.95
C SER A 55 1.50 17.52 -14.36
N SER A 56 1.35 17.41 -13.04
CA SER A 56 0.06 17.60 -12.35
C SER A 56 -0.08 19.04 -11.88
N PRO A 57 -1.07 19.82 -12.35
CA PRO A 57 -1.19 21.25 -12.03
C PRO A 57 -1.53 21.59 -10.57
N GLU A 58 -1.64 20.62 -9.68
CA GLU A 58 -2.09 20.80 -8.30
C GLU A 58 -0.98 20.85 -7.23
N PHE A 59 0.31 20.70 -7.61
CA PHE A 59 1.42 20.81 -6.65
C PHE A 59 2.56 21.64 -7.26
N PRO A 60 2.64 22.94 -6.98
CA PRO A 60 3.82 23.71 -7.34
C PRO A 60 5.03 23.13 -6.57
N ASP A 61 6.08 22.81 -7.33
CA ASP A 61 7.37 22.37 -6.80
C ASP A 61 8.09 23.58 -6.17
N GLU A 62 7.79 23.85 -4.90
CA GLU A 62 8.52 24.87 -4.17
C GLU A 62 9.92 24.35 -3.78
N GLY A 63 10.87 24.46 -4.69
CA GLY A 63 12.29 24.66 -4.36
C GLY A 63 13.03 23.50 -3.71
N ARG A 64 12.71 22.24 -3.95
CA ARG A 64 13.54 21.11 -3.53
C ARG A 64 14.62 20.86 -4.57
N GLY A 65 15.86 21.24 -4.24
CA GLY A 65 17.05 20.87 -4.98
C GLY A 65 17.15 19.34 -5.18
N GLN A 66 17.97 18.89 -6.14
CA GLN A 66 18.21 17.47 -6.34
C GLN A 66 18.64 16.79 -5.03
N PRO A 67 18.09 15.58 -4.70
CA PRO A 67 18.43 14.90 -3.47
C PRO A 67 19.94 14.67 -3.37
N THR A 68 20.52 15.13 -2.28
CA THR A 68 21.93 14.93 -1.97
C THR A 68 22.21 13.52 -1.46
N ALA A 69 23.46 13.08 -1.45
CA ALA A 69 23.82 11.78 -0.87
C ALA A 69 23.40 11.67 0.62
N ALA A 70 23.30 12.79 1.36
CA ALA A 70 22.80 12.84 2.73
C ALA A 70 21.29 12.62 2.80
N ASP A 71 20.52 13.01 1.77
CA ASP A 71 19.07 12.76 1.69
C ASP A 71 18.79 11.29 1.38
N ALA A 72 19.68 10.59 0.69
CA ALA A 72 19.58 9.15 0.42
C ALA A 72 19.70 8.27 1.68
N ALA A 73 20.32 8.78 2.74
CA ALA A 73 20.51 8.09 4.03
C ALA A 73 19.38 8.34 5.03
N ARG A 74 18.31 9.07 4.65
CA ARG A 74 17.22 9.43 5.55
C ARG A 74 15.96 8.63 5.27
N LEU A 75 15.26 8.20 6.33
CA LEU A 75 13.93 7.61 6.21
C LEU A 75 12.93 8.69 5.76
N THR A 76 12.40 8.55 4.56
CA THR A 76 11.50 9.54 3.95
C THR A 76 10.03 9.15 4.00
N ASN A 77 9.73 7.84 3.98
CA ASN A 77 8.36 7.34 3.94
C ASN A 77 8.23 6.07 4.79
N ILE A 78 7.04 5.86 5.34
CA ILE A 78 6.68 4.65 6.07
C ILE A 78 5.41 4.07 5.45
N VAL A 79 5.41 2.76 5.22
CA VAL A 79 4.21 2.01 4.87
C VAL A 79 3.91 1.02 5.99
N VAL A 80 2.73 1.10 6.57
CA VAL A 80 2.22 0.12 7.53
C VAL A 80 1.59 -1.01 6.70
N MET A 81 2.48 -1.75 6.05
CA MET A 81 2.18 -2.86 5.15
C MET A 81 3.12 -4.01 5.47
N GLY A 82 2.63 -5.09 6.03
CA GLY A 82 3.50 -6.20 6.38
C GLY A 82 2.70 -7.34 6.94
N MET A 83 2.84 -7.61 8.22
CA MET A 83 2.13 -8.68 8.92
C MET A 83 1.06 -8.11 9.84
N GLY A 84 -0.15 -8.67 9.76
CA GLY A 84 -1.29 -8.24 10.58
C GLY A 84 -2.15 -7.19 9.91
N GLU A 85 -3.15 -6.72 10.66
CA GLU A 85 -4.13 -5.73 10.22
C GLU A 85 -4.08 -4.51 11.17
N PRO A 86 -3.58 -3.36 10.70
CA PRO A 86 -3.39 -2.20 11.57
C PRO A 86 -4.70 -1.65 12.13
N LEU A 87 -5.81 -1.76 11.38
CA LEU A 87 -7.12 -1.30 11.86
C LEU A 87 -7.75 -2.24 12.88
N ALA A 88 -7.32 -3.51 12.98
CA ALA A 88 -7.66 -4.41 14.07
C ALA A 88 -6.85 -4.11 15.34
N ASN A 89 -5.63 -3.56 15.18
CA ASN A 89 -4.76 -3.09 16.29
C ASN A 89 -4.80 -1.57 16.44
N TYR A 90 -5.93 -0.94 16.18
CA TYR A 90 -6.10 0.49 15.94
C TYR A 90 -5.44 1.37 17.00
N GLY A 91 -5.75 1.17 18.29
CA GLY A 91 -5.26 2.03 19.37
C GLY A 91 -3.74 2.09 19.45
N ARG A 92 -3.07 0.93 19.35
CA ARG A 92 -1.60 0.83 19.40
C ARG A 92 -0.94 1.35 18.12
N THR A 93 -1.55 1.09 16.97
CA THR A 93 -1.09 1.65 15.69
C THR A 93 -1.14 3.18 15.73
N TRP A 94 -2.27 3.76 16.13
CA TRP A 94 -2.42 5.23 16.19
C TRP A 94 -1.52 5.88 17.24
N GLN A 95 -1.31 5.23 18.37
CA GLN A 95 -0.33 5.70 19.37
C GLN A 95 1.09 5.75 18.77
N ALA A 96 1.50 4.71 18.06
CA ALA A 96 2.79 4.68 17.37
C ALA A 96 2.89 5.78 16.30
N LEU A 97 1.85 5.96 15.48
CA LEU A 97 1.83 7.00 14.44
C LEU A 97 1.93 8.41 15.03
N ARG A 98 1.26 8.70 16.15
CA ARG A 98 1.40 9.97 16.85
C ARG A 98 2.83 10.20 17.32
N THR A 99 3.49 9.20 17.91
CA THR A 99 4.89 9.28 18.30
C THR A 99 5.82 9.52 17.11
N ILE A 100 5.58 8.82 15.98
CA ILE A 100 6.39 8.97 14.77
C ILE A 100 6.21 10.35 14.12
N THR A 101 5.01 10.92 14.22
CA THR A 101 4.72 12.24 13.63
C THR A 101 4.95 13.41 14.55
N ASP A 102 5.18 13.18 15.84
CA ASP A 102 5.45 14.23 16.82
C ASP A 102 6.77 14.94 16.49
N PRO A 103 6.74 16.28 16.27
CA PRO A 103 7.96 17.06 16.02
C PRO A 103 8.99 16.99 17.16
N GLN A 104 8.56 16.72 18.39
CA GLN A 104 9.45 16.57 19.56
C GLN A 104 10.04 15.15 19.68
N ALA A 105 9.56 14.18 18.83
CA ALA A 105 10.04 12.81 18.80
C ALA A 105 10.75 12.51 17.47
N PHE A 106 10.11 11.72 16.56
CA PHE A 106 10.73 11.36 15.29
C PHE A 106 10.50 12.42 14.19
N GLY A 107 9.37 13.13 14.19
CA GLY A 107 9.10 14.29 13.35
C GLY A 107 8.81 13.97 11.87
N LEU A 108 8.40 12.74 11.53
CA LEU A 108 8.01 12.42 10.15
C LEU A 108 6.63 12.99 9.84
N GLY A 109 6.51 13.74 8.73
CA GLY A 109 5.22 14.29 8.32
C GLY A 109 4.18 13.18 8.04
N ALA A 110 2.95 13.34 8.55
CA ALA A 110 1.90 12.32 8.45
C ALA A 110 1.59 11.90 7.00
N ARG A 111 1.73 12.79 6.02
CA ARG A 111 1.53 12.50 4.59
C ARG A 111 2.58 11.56 4.00
N HIS A 112 3.69 11.34 4.69
CA HIS A 112 4.72 10.36 4.33
C HIS A 112 4.42 8.96 4.90
N ILE A 113 3.29 8.80 5.58
CA ILE A 113 2.88 7.52 6.16
C ILE A 113 1.64 7.00 5.43
N THR A 114 1.69 5.73 5.01
CA THR A 114 0.54 5.03 4.43
C THR A 114 0.14 3.87 5.33
N VAL A 115 -1.13 3.84 5.71
CA VAL A 115 -1.74 2.72 6.45
C VAL A 115 -2.52 1.87 5.47
N SER A 116 -2.16 0.58 5.38
CA SER A 116 -2.86 -0.39 4.56
C SER A 116 -3.83 -1.21 5.39
N THR A 117 -4.96 -1.56 4.82
CA THR A 117 -5.98 -2.42 5.45
C THR A 117 -6.56 -3.41 4.44
N VAL A 118 -6.92 -4.59 4.92
CA VAL A 118 -7.72 -5.54 4.12
C VAL A 118 -9.18 -5.11 3.96
N GLY A 119 -9.55 -3.96 4.55
CA GLY A 119 -10.88 -3.36 4.41
C GLY A 119 -11.79 -3.61 5.60
N LEU A 120 -11.42 -3.13 6.79
CA LEU A 120 -12.29 -3.08 7.96
C LEU A 120 -13.10 -1.76 7.96
N PRO A 121 -14.40 -1.78 7.62
CA PRO A 121 -15.19 -0.56 7.40
C PRO A 121 -15.22 0.38 8.61
N GLN A 122 -15.39 -0.17 9.81
CA GLN A 122 -15.39 0.62 11.04
C GLN A 122 -14.04 1.31 11.29
N GLY A 123 -12.93 0.63 11.00
CA GLY A 123 -11.59 1.19 11.12
C GLY A 123 -11.35 2.32 10.12
N ILE A 124 -11.84 2.17 8.88
CA ILE A 124 -11.75 3.21 7.84
C ILE A 124 -12.55 4.46 8.24
N ARG A 125 -13.79 4.30 8.72
CA ARG A 125 -14.60 5.41 9.21
C ARG A 125 -13.94 6.12 10.40
N ARG A 126 -13.39 5.35 11.35
CA ARG A 126 -12.64 5.92 12.48
C ARG A 126 -11.40 6.68 12.01
N MET A 127 -10.70 6.21 10.99
CA MET A 127 -9.55 6.89 10.40
C MET A 127 -9.93 8.23 9.77
N ALA A 128 -11.16 8.38 9.26
CA ALA A 128 -11.68 9.63 8.74
C ALA A 128 -11.89 10.71 9.84
N GLU A 129 -12.01 10.31 11.10
CA GLU A 129 -12.15 11.22 12.26
C GLU A 129 -10.80 11.69 12.83
N GLU A 130 -9.70 11.04 12.46
CA GLU A 130 -8.40 11.35 13.04
C GLU A 130 -7.79 12.63 12.45
N PRO A 131 -7.18 13.48 13.28
CA PRO A 131 -6.52 14.69 12.81
C PRO A 131 -5.24 14.39 12.01
N LEU A 132 -4.63 13.20 12.19
CA LEU A 132 -3.45 12.79 11.46
C LEU A 132 -3.76 12.49 10.00
N GLN A 133 -3.13 13.22 9.09
CA GLN A 133 -3.34 13.09 7.65
C GLN A 133 -2.47 11.98 7.04
N VAL A 134 -2.52 10.77 7.60
CA VAL A 134 -1.86 9.60 7.00
C VAL A 134 -2.64 9.09 5.77
N ASN A 135 -1.95 8.50 4.81
CA ASN A 135 -2.59 7.97 3.60
C ASN A 135 -3.29 6.64 3.89
N LEU A 136 -4.42 6.41 3.22
CA LEU A 136 -5.14 5.14 3.27
C LEU A 136 -4.85 4.31 2.01
N ALA A 137 -4.45 3.06 2.22
CA ALA A 137 -4.39 2.03 1.18
C ALA A 137 -5.35 0.88 1.53
N VAL A 138 -6.11 0.41 0.54
CA VAL A 138 -7.07 -0.69 0.71
C VAL A 138 -6.64 -1.87 -0.15
N SER A 139 -6.36 -3.01 0.48
CA SER A 139 -6.08 -4.28 -0.20
C SER A 139 -7.39 -4.85 -0.75
N LEU A 140 -7.68 -4.53 -2.02
CA LEU A 140 -8.94 -4.89 -2.67
C LEU A 140 -8.84 -6.24 -3.39
N HIS A 141 -7.90 -6.39 -4.29
CA HIS A 141 -7.49 -7.60 -5.05
C HIS A 141 -8.56 -8.26 -5.93
N ALA A 142 -9.81 -7.81 -5.89
CA ALA A 142 -10.88 -8.22 -6.78
C ALA A 142 -11.98 -7.16 -6.85
N PRO A 143 -12.68 -7.01 -7.99
CA PRO A 143 -13.73 -6.01 -8.16
C PRO A 143 -15.11 -6.48 -7.71
N ASN A 144 -15.30 -7.79 -7.44
CA ASN A 144 -16.57 -8.38 -7.04
C ASN A 144 -16.44 -9.34 -5.86
N ASP A 145 -17.54 -9.58 -5.15
CA ASP A 145 -17.56 -10.38 -3.93
C ASP A 145 -17.26 -11.86 -4.16
N ALA A 146 -17.62 -12.40 -5.30
CA ALA A 146 -17.40 -13.82 -5.62
C ALA A 146 -15.89 -14.10 -5.63
N LEU A 147 -15.13 -13.33 -6.40
CA LEU A 147 -13.68 -13.47 -6.48
C LEU A 147 -12.99 -13.00 -5.19
N ARG A 148 -13.42 -11.88 -4.63
CA ARG A 148 -12.80 -11.35 -3.41
C ARG A 148 -12.92 -12.31 -2.23
N SER A 149 -14.05 -13.02 -2.09
CA SER A 149 -14.25 -14.01 -1.01
C SER A 149 -13.37 -15.26 -1.15
N GLN A 150 -12.94 -15.59 -2.36
CA GLN A 150 -11.96 -16.66 -2.60
C GLN A 150 -10.56 -16.22 -2.19
N LEU A 151 -10.16 -14.99 -2.53
CA LEU A 151 -8.83 -14.46 -2.28
C LEU A 151 -8.67 -13.99 -0.82
N LEU A 152 -9.68 -13.31 -0.27
CA LEU A 152 -9.68 -12.67 1.03
C LEU A 152 -10.89 -13.12 1.87
N PRO A 153 -10.72 -14.03 2.83
CA PRO A 153 -11.82 -14.52 3.66
C PRO A 153 -12.57 -13.42 4.44
N VAL A 154 -11.92 -12.29 4.73
CA VAL A 154 -12.53 -11.13 5.38
C VAL A 154 -13.73 -10.57 4.61
N ASN A 155 -13.78 -10.77 3.30
CA ASN A 155 -14.89 -10.32 2.44
C ASN A 155 -16.24 -10.96 2.82
N ARG A 156 -16.22 -12.19 3.35
CA ARG A 156 -17.44 -12.86 3.84
C ARG A 156 -18.10 -12.11 4.99
N ARG A 157 -17.29 -11.40 5.78
CA ARG A 157 -17.78 -10.58 6.90
C ARG A 157 -18.07 -9.14 6.46
N TYR A 158 -17.27 -8.60 5.55
CA TYR A 158 -17.37 -7.24 5.06
C TYR A 158 -17.37 -7.26 3.52
N PRO A 159 -18.55 -7.39 2.90
CA PRO A 159 -18.68 -7.38 1.44
C PRO A 159 -18.20 -6.05 0.84
N ILE A 160 -17.88 -6.08 -0.45
CA ILE A 160 -17.39 -4.91 -1.21
C ILE A 160 -18.31 -3.70 -1.04
N ALA A 161 -19.62 -3.90 -1.04
CA ALA A 161 -20.57 -2.80 -0.87
C ALA A 161 -20.37 -2.06 0.47
N GLU A 162 -20.17 -2.79 1.57
CA GLU A 162 -19.91 -2.20 2.89
C GLU A 162 -18.54 -1.53 2.97
N LEU A 163 -17.53 -2.16 2.38
CA LEU A 163 -16.19 -1.59 2.28
C LEU A 163 -16.22 -0.27 1.49
N MET A 164 -16.84 -0.28 0.32
CA MET A 164 -16.91 0.92 -0.54
C MET A 164 -17.74 2.04 0.10
N ALA A 165 -18.80 1.72 0.83
CA ALA A 165 -19.53 2.71 1.62
C ALA A 165 -18.61 3.41 2.65
N ALA A 166 -17.78 2.65 3.37
CA ALA A 166 -16.83 3.24 4.31
C ALA A 166 -15.72 4.07 3.61
N VAL A 167 -15.29 3.65 2.43
CA VAL A 167 -14.33 4.42 1.60
C VAL A 167 -14.97 5.72 1.10
N HIS A 168 -16.24 5.69 0.67
CA HIS A 168 -16.97 6.89 0.29
C HIS A 168 -17.11 7.87 1.47
N ASP A 169 -17.47 7.37 2.66
CA ASP A 169 -17.53 8.19 3.88
C ASP A 169 -16.17 8.85 4.17
N TYR A 170 -15.06 8.07 4.05
CA TYR A 170 -13.70 8.59 4.22
C TYR A 170 -13.36 9.68 3.21
N VAL A 171 -13.63 9.44 1.93
CA VAL A 171 -13.35 10.41 0.85
C VAL A 171 -14.18 11.67 1.02
N ALA A 172 -15.48 11.53 1.30
CA ALA A 172 -16.40 12.66 1.50
C ALA A 172 -15.96 13.54 2.67
N LYS A 173 -15.50 12.93 3.77
CA LYS A 173 -15.09 13.67 4.97
C LYS A 173 -13.72 14.31 4.86
N THR A 174 -12.76 13.60 4.26
CA THR A 174 -11.36 14.01 4.25
C THR A 174 -10.93 14.71 2.97
N ASN A 175 -11.68 14.58 1.89
CA ASN A 175 -11.32 14.96 0.52
C ASN A 175 -9.95 14.41 0.09
N ARG A 176 -9.58 13.20 0.57
CA ARG A 176 -8.27 12.61 0.36
C ARG A 176 -8.37 11.39 -0.54
N ARG A 177 -7.35 11.23 -1.38
CA ARG A 177 -7.22 10.10 -2.28
C ARG A 177 -6.99 8.80 -1.51
N VAL A 178 -7.67 7.73 -1.93
CA VAL A 178 -7.48 6.36 -1.45
C VAL A 178 -6.71 5.57 -2.49
N THR A 179 -5.70 4.81 -2.07
CA THR A 179 -4.98 3.87 -2.93
C THR A 179 -5.59 2.48 -2.78
N PHE A 180 -5.85 1.81 -3.89
CA PHE A 180 -6.28 0.42 -3.91
C PHE A 180 -5.13 -0.48 -4.35
N GLU A 181 -4.75 -1.40 -3.50
CA GLU A 181 -3.74 -2.40 -3.81
C GLU A 181 -4.41 -3.59 -4.49
N TYR A 182 -3.90 -3.98 -5.65
CA TYR A 182 -4.45 -5.05 -6.47
C TYR A 182 -3.33 -5.97 -6.94
N ALA A 183 -3.15 -7.12 -6.28
CA ALA A 183 -2.19 -8.13 -6.68
C ALA A 183 -2.70 -8.85 -7.93
N LEU A 184 -1.98 -8.76 -9.02
CA LEU A 184 -2.31 -9.41 -10.28
C LEU A 184 -1.83 -10.86 -10.29
N MET A 185 -2.77 -11.77 -10.59
CA MET A 185 -2.58 -13.21 -10.62
C MET A 185 -3.07 -13.76 -11.96
N ASP A 186 -2.18 -14.47 -12.66
CA ASP A 186 -2.41 -15.03 -14.00
C ASP A 186 -3.68 -15.87 -14.05
N GLY A 187 -4.57 -15.54 -14.99
CA GLY A 187 -5.85 -16.23 -15.24
C GLY A 187 -6.85 -16.18 -14.09
N VAL A 188 -6.58 -15.42 -13.01
CA VAL A 188 -7.44 -15.37 -11.82
C VAL A 188 -8.15 -14.02 -11.70
N ASN A 189 -7.40 -12.93 -11.68
CA ASN A 189 -7.94 -11.59 -11.48
C ASN A 189 -7.35 -10.53 -12.42
N ASP A 190 -6.61 -10.95 -13.45
CA ASP A 190 -5.94 -10.09 -14.44
C ASP A 190 -6.66 -10.01 -15.78
N LEU A 191 -7.89 -10.55 -15.87
CA LEU A 191 -8.71 -10.53 -17.07
C LEU A 191 -9.24 -9.12 -17.38
N PRO A 192 -9.36 -8.74 -18.69
CA PRO A 192 -9.87 -7.43 -19.10
C PRO A 192 -11.25 -7.08 -18.54
N GLU A 193 -12.15 -8.06 -18.42
CA GLU A 193 -13.49 -7.88 -17.88
C GLU A 193 -13.43 -7.41 -16.41
N LEU A 194 -12.51 -7.95 -15.62
CA LEU A 194 -12.30 -7.57 -14.22
C LEU A 194 -11.69 -6.17 -14.10
N ALA A 195 -10.89 -5.73 -15.08
CA ALA A 195 -10.42 -4.35 -15.14
C ALA A 195 -11.58 -3.36 -15.37
N HIS A 196 -12.53 -3.72 -16.26
CA HIS A 196 -13.74 -2.90 -16.48
C HIS A 196 -14.65 -2.88 -15.24
N GLU A 197 -14.85 -4.02 -14.56
CA GLU A 197 -15.60 -4.07 -13.30
C GLU A 197 -14.93 -3.20 -12.23
N LEU A 198 -13.59 -3.27 -12.09
CA LEU A 198 -12.83 -2.47 -11.14
C LEU A 198 -12.95 -0.98 -11.45
N ALA A 199 -12.85 -0.60 -12.71
CA ALA A 199 -13.04 0.78 -13.13
C ALA A 199 -14.44 1.29 -12.78
N ALA A 200 -15.48 0.50 -13.03
CA ALA A 200 -16.87 0.83 -12.70
C ALA A 200 -17.06 1.01 -11.18
N LEU A 201 -16.45 0.13 -10.37
CA LEU A 201 -16.48 0.19 -8.91
C LEU A 201 -15.84 1.45 -8.34
N LEU A 202 -14.71 1.90 -8.94
CA LEU A 202 -13.90 3.01 -8.40
C LEU A 202 -14.24 4.38 -9.00
N LYS A 203 -14.84 4.40 -10.19
CA LYS A 203 -15.21 5.65 -10.89
C LYS A 203 -16.03 6.64 -10.06
N PRO A 204 -16.91 6.22 -9.12
CA PRO A 204 -17.65 7.14 -8.27
C PRO A 204 -16.81 7.89 -7.23
N LEU A 205 -15.56 7.47 -6.96
CA LEU A 205 -14.69 8.11 -5.97
C LEU A 205 -14.11 9.42 -6.51
N ARG A 206 -14.90 10.50 -6.38
CA ARG A 206 -14.54 11.83 -6.88
C ARG A 206 -14.71 12.90 -5.79
N SER A 207 -13.91 13.96 -5.90
CA SER A 207 -14.13 15.18 -5.10
C SER A 207 -15.38 15.93 -5.59
N PRO A 208 -15.94 16.83 -4.78
CA PRO A 208 -17.00 17.72 -5.21
C PRO A 208 -16.63 18.57 -6.46
N ALA A 209 -15.34 18.85 -6.65
CA ALA A 209 -14.81 19.54 -7.82
C ALA A 209 -14.60 18.62 -9.04
N GLY A 210 -14.99 17.33 -8.97
CA GLY A 210 -14.90 16.36 -10.06
C GLY A 210 -13.54 15.64 -10.17
N GLY A 211 -12.53 16.00 -9.36
CA GLY A 211 -11.23 15.33 -9.34
C GLY A 211 -11.31 13.87 -8.86
N VAL A 212 -10.53 12.98 -9.45
CA VAL A 212 -10.51 11.57 -9.07
C VAL A 212 -9.75 11.37 -7.75
N LEU A 213 -10.41 10.77 -6.76
CA LEU A 213 -9.86 10.53 -5.43
C LEU A 213 -9.53 9.04 -5.18
N CYS A 214 -9.20 8.32 -6.22
CA CYS A 214 -8.67 6.97 -6.13
C CYS A 214 -7.40 6.81 -6.98
N HIS A 215 -6.61 5.80 -6.66
CA HIS A 215 -5.47 5.31 -7.43
C HIS A 215 -5.36 3.81 -7.26
N VAL A 216 -5.01 3.07 -8.31
CA VAL A 216 -4.81 1.63 -8.23
C VAL A 216 -3.32 1.30 -8.36
N ASN A 217 -2.78 0.63 -7.36
CA ASN A 217 -1.47 -0.01 -7.44
C ASN A 217 -1.65 -1.45 -7.90
N LEU A 218 -1.27 -1.73 -9.13
CA LEU A 218 -1.20 -3.07 -9.69
C LEU A 218 0.13 -3.71 -9.27
N ILE A 219 0.07 -4.81 -8.54
CA ILE A 219 1.25 -5.48 -7.97
C ILE A 219 1.36 -6.84 -8.64
N PRO A 220 2.29 -7.06 -9.59
CA PRO A 220 2.56 -8.41 -10.08
C PRO A 220 2.90 -9.32 -8.89
N LEU A 221 2.20 -10.45 -8.77
CA LEU A 221 2.36 -11.36 -7.63
C LEU A 221 3.83 -11.82 -7.54
N ASN A 222 4.38 -11.85 -6.33
CA ASN A 222 5.65 -12.52 -6.11
C ASN A 222 5.42 -14.02 -6.00
N PRO A 223 6.20 -14.86 -6.73
CA PRO A 223 6.09 -16.30 -6.63
C PRO A 223 6.34 -16.76 -5.20
N VAL A 224 5.47 -17.59 -4.67
CA VAL A 224 5.63 -18.26 -3.37
C VAL A 224 5.57 -19.74 -3.63
N ALA A 225 6.58 -20.49 -3.17
CA ALA A 225 6.83 -21.88 -3.51
C ALA A 225 5.64 -22.86 -3.35
N GLU A 226 4.65 -22.53 -2.52
CA GLU A 226 3.46 -23.37 -2.28
C GLU A 226 2.16 -22.65 -2.66
N SER A 227 2.25 -21.52 -3.35
CA SER A 227 1.06 -20.80 -3.83
C SER A 227 0.56 -21.43 -5.12
N PRO A 228 -0.75 -21.70 -5.26
CA PRO A 228 -1.31 -22.12 -6.53
C PRO A 228 -1.39 -21.00 -7.55
N TYR A 229 -1.12 -19.75 -7.13
CA TYR A 229 -1.23 -18.56 -7.96
C TYR A 229 0.11 -18.23 -8.59
N GLN A 230 0.07 -17.86 -9.86
CA GLN A 230 1.20 -17.41 -10.65
C GLN A 230 1.14 -15.89 -10.88
N PRO A 231 2.29 -15.22 -11.08
CA PRO A 231 2.30 -13.82 -11.45
C PRO A 231 1.71 -13.62 -12.85
N SER A 232 0.92 -12.57 -13.01
CA SER A 232 0.40 -12.12 -14.29
C SER A 232 1.53 -11.79 -15.27
N ALA A 233 1.33 -12.05 -16.56
CA ALA A 233 2.25 -11.68 -17.61
C ALA A 233 2.37 -10.15 -17.71
N PRO A 234 3.55 -9.60 -18.11
CA PRO A 234 3.73 -8.16 -18.27
C PRO A 234 2.71 -7.53 -19.22
N GLU A 235 2.38 -8.23 -20.31
CA GLU A 235 1.42 -7.78 -21.32
C GLU A 235 0.01 -7.67 -20.74
N ALA A 236 -0.46 -8.69 -19.99
CA ALA A 236 -1.75 -8.68 -19.32
C ALA A 236 -1.81 -7.58 -18.25
N SER A 237 -0.73 -7.38 -17.49
CA SER A 237 -0.63 -6.29 -16.52
C SER A 237 -0.71 -4.92 -17.17
N ALA A 238 -0.07 -4.72 -18.32
CA ALA A 238 -0.11 -3.48 -19.08
C ALA A 238 -1.49 -3.23 -19.70
N GLU A 239 -2.14 -4.27 -20.21
CA GLU A 239 -3.51 -4.18 -20.75
C GLU A 239 -4.51 -3.82 -19.65
N PHE A 240 -4.42 -4.47 -18.48
CA PHE A 240 -5.26 -4.17 -17.32
C PHE A 240 -5.11 -2.71 -16.89
N GLN A 241 -3.87 -2.21 -16.80
CA GLN A 241 -3.58 -0.80 -16.51
C GLN A 241 -4.22 0.12 -17.55
N ALA A 242 -4.02 -0.16 -18.82
CA ALA A 242 -4.54 0.68 -19.91
C ALA A 242 -6.08 0.75 -19.91
N ILE A 243 -6.79 -0.32 -19.54
CA ILE A 243 -8.25 -0.34 -19.39
C ILE A 243 -8.67 0.60 -18.26
N LEU A 244 -8.02 0.53 -17.09
CA LEU A 244 -8.31 1.41 -15.96
C LEU A 244 -8.12 2.89 -16.33
N GLU A 245 -6.98 3.22 -16.95
CA GLU A 245 -6.64 4.59 -17.34
C GLU A 245 -7.61 5.15 -18.38
N ARG A 246 -7.95 4.36 -19.43
CA ARG A 246 -8.98 4.75 -20.42
C ARG A 246 -10.36 4.95 -19.79
N SER A 247 -10.65 4.27 -18.69
CA SER A 247 -11.88 4.43 -17.91
C SER A 247 -11.83 5.61 -16.93
N GLY A 248 -10.71 6.35 -16.87
CA GLY A 248 -10.51 7.49 -16.00
C GLY A 248 -10.15 7.13 -14.55
N VAL A 249 -9.63 5.93 -14.31
CA VAL A 249 -9.11 5.47 -13.02
C VAL A 249 -7.58 5.41 -13.11
N PRO A 250 -6.84 6.29 -12.43
CA PRO A 250 -5.38 6.26 -12.44
C PRO A 250 -4.83 4.96 -11.88
N ALA A 251 -3.91 4.32 -12.60
CA ALA A 251 -3.30 3.07 -12.19
C ALA A 251 -1.78 3.06 -12.43
N THR A 252 -1.05 2.29 -11.64
CA THR A 252 0.40 2.11 -11.81
C THR A 252 0.76 0.66 -11.57
N VAL A 253 1.47 0.04 -12.51
CA VAL A 253 2.08 -1.28 -12.30
C VAL A 253 3.37 -1.09 -11.52
N ARG A 254 3.44 -1.69 -10.32
CA ARG A 254 4.65 -1.63 -9.48
C ARG A 254 5.74 -2.54 -10.05
N MET A 255 6.95 -2.00 -10.16
CA MET A 255 8.12 -2.83 -10.45
C MET A 255 8.42 -3.74 -9.26
N ARG A 256 8.67 -5.02 -9.53
CA ARG A 256 9.11 -5.97 -8.50
C ARG A 256 10.47 -5.55 -7.98
N ARG A 257 10.59 -5.41 -6.66
CA ARG A 257 11.87 -5.12 -5.99
C ARG A 257 12.10 -6.13 -4.87
N GLY A 258 13.36 -6.47 -4.61
CA GLY A 258 13.73 -7.35 -3.50
C GLY A 258 13.40 -8.83 -3.72
N ILE A 259 13.25 -9.28 -4.97
CA ILE A 259 13.08 -10.71 -5.30
C ILE A 259 14.30 -11.49 -4.81
N ASP A 260 15.50 -10.92 -4.99
CA ASP A 260 16.78 -11.58 -4.64
C ASP A 260 16.98 -11.78 -3.14
N ILE A 261 16.23 -11.04 -2.30
CA ILE A 261 16.32 -11.09 -0.83
C ILE A 261 15.03 -11.56 -0.17
N ASP A 262 14.09 -12.14 -0.93
CA ASP A 262 12.76 -12.56 -0.47
C ASP A 262 12.02 -11.46 0.32
N ALA A 263 12.24 -10.19 -0.02
CA ALA A 263 11.61 -9.05 0.64
C ALA A 263 10.19 -8.76 0.12
N GLY A 264 9.67 -9.62 -0.74
CA GLY A 264 8.31 -9.53 -1.25
C GLY A 264 7.26 -9.76 -0.16
N CYS A 265 6.06 -9.30 -0.42
CA CYS A 265 4.93 -9.43 0.49
C CYS A 265 4.74 -10.89 0.92
N GLY A 266 4.85 -11.18 2.22
CA GLY A 266 4.65 -12.51 2.80
C GLY A 266 5.85 -13.47 2.79
N GLN A 267 6.97 -13.11 2.14
CA GLN A 267 8.14 -14.00 2.01
C GLN A 267 9.06 -14.00 3.25
N LEU A 268 9.27 -12.85 3.89
CA LEU A 268 10.24 -12.66 5.00
C LEU A 268 10.01 -13.59 6.21
N ARG A 269 8.77 -13.89 6.57
CA ARG A 269 8.48 -14.74 7.75
C ARG A 269 8.93 -16.19 7.58
N ARG A 270 9.02 -16.71 6.36
CA ARG A 270 9.45 -18.09 6.11
C ARG A 270 10.92 -18.33 6.43
N ARG A 271 11.80 -17.36 6.15
CA ARG A 271 13.23 -17.50 6.47
C ARG A 271 13.50 -17.50 7.97
N VAL A 272 12.85 -16.63 8.73
CA VAL A 272 13.04 -16.56 10.20
C VAL A 272 12.59 -17.85 10.86
N GLY A 273 11.48 -18.45 10.47
CA GLY A 273 11.01 -19.72 11.01
C GLY A 273 11.83 -20.96 10.62
N GLN A 274 12.74 -20.84 9.63
CA GLN A 274 13.66 -21.93 9.24
C GLN A 274 15.02 -21.84 9.96
N ILE A 275 15.37 -20.67 10.50
CA ILE A 275 16.63 -20.48 11.25
C ILE A 275 16.49 -20.95 12.71
N GLU A 276 15.27 -21.03 13.24
CA GLU A 276 15.00 -21.46 14.64
C GLU A 276 14.63 -22.95 14.77
N ARG A 277 14.81 -23.76 13.72
CA ARG A 277 14.71 -25.23 13.77
C ARG A 277 16.05 -25.84 13.41
#